data_51f2dbb71e137ddf3a59cfea4c891572
#
_entry.id   51f2dbb71e137ddf3a59cfea4c891572
#
_cell.length_a   1.000
_cell.length_b   1.000
_cell.length_c   1.000
_cell.angle_alpha   90.00
_cell.angle_beta   90.00
_cell.angle_gamma   90.00
#
_symmetry.space_group_name_H-M   'P 1'
#
loop_
_entity.id
_entity.type
_entity.pdbx_description
1 polymer ?
#
loop_
_entity_poly.entity_id
_entity_poly.type
_entity_poly.pdbx_seq_one_letter_code
_entity_poly.pdbx_strand_id
1 'polypeptide(L)'
;VTVSGSTPERDGSRLDTELPSGAVDEETAARGNVYALVAAAFTEPSQGLYERFADGSLDDAVGTLVERSGLDVDPPDLTVEDDRETLAARYNDLFVVGYSEVIDGTDGTVENQGPPVSLYESTYRSEVSWNDVNLDLARAYEHFGCEIGGEERRHHDHARLELEFAGYLCRLAAAGDATVGGDSTDAAEPANLDRARLDFHDRHLSVLASGLWSALDEEPGTSVYGRLSRFLDAFVAADIDDLAVRLDAGVGGEREHATSDGPNGGERP
;
A
#
# COMPACT_ATOMS: atom_id res chain seq x y z
N VAL A 1 -43.14 -4.32 -51.48
CA VAL A 1 -41.75 -3.92 -51.65
C VAL A 1 -40.98 -4.53 -50.50
N THR A 2 -40.26 -5.61 -50.80
CA THR A 2 -39.46 -6.37 -49.87
C THR A 2 -38.04 -5.75 -49.85
N VAL A 3 -37.58 -5.30 -48.70
CA VAL A 3 -36.18 -4.82 -48.53
C VAL A 3 -35.42 -5.93 -47.79
N SER A 4 -34.56 -6.61 -48.56
CA SER A 4 -33.54 -7.53 -48.03
C SER A 4 -32.44 -6.73 -47.31
N GLY A 5 -32.36 -6.85 -46.00
CA GLY A 5 -31.28 -6.31 -45.23
C GLY A 5 -30.26 -7.42 -44.93
N SER A 6 -29.12 -7.37 -45.62
CA SER A 6 -27.95 -8.20 -45.30
C SER A 6 -27.29 -7.70 -44.01
N THR A 7 -27.29 -8.55 -43.01
CA THR A 7 -26.51 -8.36 -41.79
C THR A 7 -25.04 -8.61 -42.11
N PRO A 8 -24.10 -7.70 -41.79
CA PRO A 8 -22.69 -8.02 -41.94
C PRO A 8 -22.29 -8.98 -40.78
N GLU A 9 -21.77 -10.13 -41.18
CA GLU A 9 -21.02 -11.02 -40.27
C GLU A 9 -19.88 -10.22 -39.64
N ARG A 10 -19.89 -10.08 -38.33
CA ARG A 10 -18.74 -9.63 -37.57
C ARG A 10 -17.71 -10.76 -37.60
N ASP A 11 -16.68 -10.54 -38.43
CA ASP A 11 -15.43 -11.28 -38.35
C ASP A 11 -14.89 -11.12 -36.92
N GLY A 12 -14.94 -12.23 -36.19
CA GLY A 12 -14.40 -12.36 -34.87
C GLY A 12 -12.87 -12.44 -34.92
N SER A 13 -12.23 -11.37 -35.33
CA SER A 13 -10.81 -11.17 -35.12
C SER A 13 -10.57 -11.13 -33.61
N ARG A 14 -10.26 -12.27 -33.02
CA ARG A 14 -9.58 -12.33 -31.73
C ARG A 14 -8.31 -11.53 -31.89
N LEU A 15 -8.24 -10.41 -31.19
CA LEU A 15 -6.97 -9.79 -30.87
C LEU A 15 -6.24 -10.79 -29.95
N ASP A 16 -5.44 -11.66 -30.55
CA ASP A 16 -4.35 -12.35 -29.85
C ASP A 16 -3.32 -11.26 -29.51
N THR A 17 -3.64 -10.47 -28.47
CA THR A 17 -2.65 -9.66 -27.81
C THR A 17 -1.81 -10.67 -27.01
N GLU A 18 -0.69 -11.10 -27.60
CA GLU A 18 0.36 -11.76 -26.84
C GLU A 18 0.72 -10.81 -25.71
N LEU A 19 0.35 -11.20 -24.48
CA LEU A 19 0.84 -10.54 -23.28
C LEU A 19 2.37 -10.59 -23.36
N PRO A 20 3.07 -9.48 -23.07
CA PRO A 20 4.52 -9.49 -23.07
C PRO A 20 4.98 -10.62 -22.17
N SER A 21 5.89 -11.45 -22.70
CA SER A 21 6.40 -12.68 -22.08
C SER A 21 7.43 -12.41 -20.96
N GLY A 22 7.19 -11.37 -20.14
CA GLY A 22 7.88 -11.16 -18.88
C GLY A 22 7.16 -11.98 -17.80
N ALA A 23 7.90 -12.86 -17.12
CA ALA A 23 7.34 -13.54 -15.95
C ALA A 23 6.95 -12.47 -14.91
N VAL A 24 5.68 -12.49 -14.48
CA VAL A 24 5.21 -11.63 -13.37
C VAL A 24 5.97 -12.03 -12.11
N ASP A 25 6.54 -11.05 -11.41
CA ASP A 25 7.11 -11.28 -10.08
C ASP A 25 5.98 -11.57 -9.09
N GLU A 26 5.77 -12.86 -8.82
CA GLU A 26 4.67 -13.34 -7.97
C GLU A 26 4.83 -12.90 -6.51
N GLU A 27 6.06 -12.77 -6.00
CA GLU A 27 6.33 -12.33 -4.64
C GLU A 27 5.92 -10.86 -4.47
N THR A 28 6.38 -9.99 -5.36
CA THR A 28 6.02 -8.57 -5.37
C THR A 28 4.51 -8.37 -5.60
N ALA A 29 3.89 -9.16 -6.48
CA ALA A 29 2.44 -9.11 -6.68
C ALA A 29 1.66 -9.52 -5.41
N ALA A 30 2.14 -10.53 -4.68
CA ALA A 30 1.54 -10.94 -3.41
C ALA A 30 1.63 -9.83 -2.35
N ARG A 31 2.78 -9.15 -2.23
CA ARG A 31 2.94 -7.97 -1.36
C ARG A 31 1.91 -6.88 -1.66
N GLY A 32 1.74 -6.56 -2.95
CA GLY A 32 0.74 -5.58 -3.38
C GLY A 32 -0.70 -5.96 -3.01
N ASN A 33 -1.02 -7.24 -3.04
CA ASN A 33 -2.32 -7.73 -2.62
C ASN A 33 -2.50 -7.71 -1.09
N VAL A 34 -1.44 -7.93 -0.29
CA VAL A 34 -1.48 -7.73 1.17
C VAL A 34 -1.82 -6.28 1.48
N TYR A 35 -1.12 -5.30 0.91
CA TYR A 35 -1.43 -3.87 1.12
C TYR A 35 -2.87 -3.53 0.75
N ALA A 36 -3.38 -4.05 -0.37
CA ALA A 36 -4.77 -3.81 -0.78
C ALA A 36 -5.81 -4.43 0.19
N LEU A 37 -5.54 -5.62 0.73
CA LEU A 37 -6.42 -6.24 1.73
C LEU A 37 -6.39 -5.46 3.05
N VAL A 38 -5.22 -5.03 3.50
CA VAL A 38 -5.08 -4.21 4.71
C VAL A 38 -5.78 -2.86 4.55
N ALA A 39 -5.64 -2.20 3.37
CA ALA A 39 -6.37 -0.98 3.05
C ALA A 39 -7.90 -1.16 3.19
N ALA A 40 -8.41 -2.26 2.65
CA ALA A 40 -9.85 -2.58 2.76
C ALA A 40 -10.27 -2.91 4.19
N ALA A 41 -9.40 -3.54 5.00
CA ALA A 41 -9.68 -3.91 6.38
C ALA A 41 -9.72 -2.69 7.33
N PHE A 42 -9.00 -1.60 7.02
CA PHE A 42 -9.08 -0.31 7.73
C PHE A 42 -10.23 0.60 7.25
N THR A 43 -11.32 0.02 6.78
CA THR A 43 -12.55 0.74 6.45
C THR A 43 -13.69 0.35 7.41
N GLU A 44 -14.75 1.17 7.47
CA GLU A 44 -15.95 0.81 8.22
C GLU A 44 -16.48 -0.56 7.76
N PRO A 45 -16.79 -1.48 8.69
CA PRO A 45 -17.15 -2.85 8.34
C PRO A 45 -18.48 -2.92 7.58
N SER A 46 -18.40 -3.00 6.25
CA SER A 46 -19.55 -3.38 5.43
C SER A 46 -19.99 -4.82 5.75
N GLN A 47 -21.19 -5.19 5.33
CA GLN A 47 -21.67 -6.58 5.51
C GLN A 47 -20.68 -7.61 4.94
N GLY A 48 -20.17 -7.38 3.73
CA GLY A 48 -19.24 -8.30 3.09
C GLY A 48 -17.86 -8.34 3.75
N LEU A 49 -17.36 -7.22 4.27
CA LEU A 49 -16.11 -7.20 5.02
C LEU A 49 -16.26 -7.92 6.36
N TYR A 50 -17.36 -7.66 7.07
CA TYR A 50 -17.66 -8.36 8.32
C TYR A 50 -17.76 -9.89 8.14
N GLU A 51 -18.45 -10.37 7.10
CA GLU A 51 -18.56 -11.79 6.80
C GLU A 51 -17.17 -12.43 6.62
N ARG A 52 -16.26 -11.76 5.95
CA ARG A 52 -14.88 -12.24 5.75
C ARG A 52 -14.04 -12.27 7.03
N PHE A 53 -14.29 -11.37 7.98
CA PHE A 53 -13.70 -11.46 9.31
C PHE A 53 -14.30 -12.62 10.12
N ALA A 54 -15.63 -12.76 10.07
CA ALA A 54 -16.35 -13.72 10.90
C ALA A 54 -16.18 -15.19 10.44
N ASP A 55 -16.04 -15.42 9.14
CA ASP A 55 -15.84 -16.76 8.56
C ASP A 55 -14.37 -17.15 8.40
N GLY A 56 -13.43 -16.26 8.71
CA GLY A 56 -11.99 -16.48 8.60
C GLY A 56 -11.43 -16.39 7.17
N SER A 57 -12.25 -16.09 6.16
CA SER A 57 -11.78 -16.06 4.77
C SER A 57 -10.80 -14.90 4.49
N LEU A 58 -10.85 -13.83 5.30
CA LEU A 58 -9.86 -12.76 5.22
C LEU A 58 -8.52 -13.21 5.80
N ASP A 59 -8.56 -13.94 6.91
CA ASP A 59 -7.41 -14.54 7.57
C ASP A 59 -6.66 -15.50 6.65
N ASP A 60 -7.39 -16.45 6.06
CA ASP A 60 -6.86 -17.39 5.08
C ASP A 60 -6.25 -16.68 3.85
N ALA A 61 -6.92 -15.64 3.36
CA ALA A 61 -6.43 -14.88 2.20
C ALA A 61 -5.13 -14.13 2.53
N VAL A 62 -5.05 -13.47 3.68
CA VAL A 62 -3.83 -12.77 4.11
C VAL A 62 -2.72 -13.78 4.36
N GLY A 63 -2.98 -14.89 5.07
CA GLY A 63 -2.01 -15.96 5.31
C GLY A 63 -1.39 -16.50 4.02
N THR A 64 -2.23 -16.82 3.03
CA THR A 64 -1.78 -17.29 1.71
C THR A 64 -0.90 -16.24 1.00
N LEU A 65 -1.25 -14.96 1.07
CA LEU A 65 -0.47 -13.90 0.43
C LEU A 65 0.84 -13.63 1.15
N VAL A 66 0.87 -13.70 2.48
CA VAL A 66 2.10 -13.60 3.27
C VAL A 66 3.08 -14.72 2.92
N GLU A 67 2.63 -15.96 2.86
CA GLU A 67 3.46 -17.09 2.39
C GLU A 67 4.05 -16.84 0.99
N ARG A 68 3.24 -16.30 0.08
CA ARG A 68 3.66 -16.01 -1.30
C ARG A 68 4.52 -14.75 -1.44
N SER A 69 4.52 -13.87 -0.45
CA SER A 69 5.29 -12.60 -0.48
C SER A 69 6.79 -12.80 -0.33
N GLY A 70 7.23 -13.98 0.12
CA GLY A 70 8.63 -14.29 0.41
C GLY A 70 9.18 -13.58 1.66
N LEU A 71 8.36 -12.82 2.39
CA LEU A 71 8.77 -12.12 3.61
C LEU A 71 8.60 -13.03 4.84
N ASP A 72 9.56 -12.96 5.76
CA ASP A 72 9.52 -13.70 7.04
C ASP A 72 8.68 -12.92 8.07
N VAL A 73 7.37 -12.97 7.91
CA VAL A 73 6.40 -12.29 8.78
C VAL A 73 5.28 -13.26 9.13
N ASP A 74 4.91 -13.32 10.40
CA ASP A 74 3.77 -14.11 10.85
C ASP A 74 2.45 -13.49 10.37
N PRO A 75 1.54 -14.25 9.74
CA PRO A 75 0.22 -13.74 9.37
C PRO A 75 -0.62 -13.41 10.63
N PRO A 76 -1.48 -12.38 10.55
CA PRO A 76 -2.30 -11.99 11.68
C PRO A 76 -3.49 -12.94 11.85
N ASP A 77 -3.98 -13.13 13.08
CA ASP A 77 -5.31 -13.67 13.34
C ASP A 77 -6.34 -12.53 13.22
N LEU A 78 -7.10 -12.54 12.12
CA LEU A 78 -8.11 -11.52 11.82
C LEU A 78 -9.55 -11.97 12.14
N THR A 79 -9.73 -13.13 12.75
CA THR A 79 -11.07 -13.60 13.14
C THR A 79 -11.69 -12.71 14.20
N VAL A 80 -13.01 -12.50 14.13
CA VAL A 80 -13.78 -11.72 15.09
C VAL A 80 -14.92 -12.56 15.67
N GLU A 81 -15.13 -12.43 17.00
CA GLU A 81 -16.25 -13.04 17.71
C GLU A 81 -17.44 -12.07 17.86
N ASP A 82 -17.18 -10.78 17.73
CA ASP A 82 -18.18 -9.71 17.81
C ASP A 82 -19.17 -9.81 16.63
N ASP A 83 -20.41 -9.39 16.83
CA ASP A 83 -21.31 -9.18 15.72
C ASP A 83 -20.94 -7.90 14.91
N ARG A 84 -21.54 -7.75 13.74
CA ARG A 84 -21.23 -6.62 12.83
C ARG A 84 -21.50 -5.25 13.47
N GLU A 85 -22.56 -5.13 14.26
CA GLU A 85 -22.94 -3.87 14.89
C GLU A 85 -21.91 -3.48 15.95
N THR A 86 -21.47 -4.43 16.75
CA THR A 86 -20.39 -4.24 17.74
C THR A 86 -19.06 -3.89 17.07
N LEU A 87 -18.70 -4.58 15.96
CA LEU A 87 -17.47 -4.28 15.24
C LEU A 87 -17.51 -2.89 14.58
N ALA A 88 -18.65 -2.49 14.01
CA ALA A 88 -18.85 -1.14 13.43
C ALA A 88 -18.81 -0.05 14.51
N ALA A 89 -19.41 -0.28 15.67
CA ALA A 89 -19.33 0.64 16.80
C ALA A 89 -17.87 0.82 17.25
N ARG A 90 -17.11 -0.27 17.36
CA ARG A 90 -15.69 -0.24 17.70
C ARG A 90 -14.85 0.54 16.68
N TYR A 91 -15.11 0.34 15.39
CA TYR A 91 -14.46 1.13 14.32
C TYR A 91 -14.73 2.62 14.51
N ASN A 92 -16.00 2.98 14.75
CA ASN A 92 -16.38 4.38 14.96
C ASN A 92 -15.71 4.98 16.21
N ASP A 93 -15.69 4.23 17.32
CA ASP A 93 -15.08 4.70 18.57
C ASP A 93 -13.57 4.91 18.44
N LEU A 94 -12.87 4.06 17.66
CA LEU A 94 -11.43 4.15 17.47
C LEU A 94 -11.02 5.24 16.47
N PHE A 95 -11.72 5.33 15.32
CA PHE A 95 -11.22 6.06 14.14
C PHE A 95 -12.08 7.24 13.70
N VAL A 96 -13.31 7.38 14.19
CA VAL A 96 -14.25 8.39 13.67
C VAL A 96 -14.70 9.38 14.73
N VAL A 97 -15.07 8.90 15.91
CA VAL A 97 -15.67 9.74 16.96
C VAL A 97 -14.59 10.33 17.83
N GLY A 98 -14.43 11.67 17.72
CA GLY A 98 -13.59 12.41 18.66
C GLY A 98 -14.23 12.47 20.04
N TYR A 99 -13.41 12.54 21.07
CA TYR A 99 -13.86 12.78 22.43
C TYR A 99 -13.57 14.22 22.86
N SER A 100 -14.35 14.71 23.82
CA SER A 100 -14.18 16.05 24.38
C SER A 100 -13.75 15.91 25.84
N GLU A 101 -12.57 16.42 26.16
CA GLU A 101 -12.09 16.48 27.54
C GLU A 101 -12.43 17.84 28.15
N VAL A 102 -13.05 17.81 29.33
CA VAL A 102 -13.28 19.04 30.10
C VAL A 102 -12.03 19.32 30.93
N ILE A 103 -11.28 20.35 30.55
CA ILE A 103 -10.10 20.77 31.33
C ILE A 103 -10.63 21.44 32.61
N ASP A 104 -10.46 20.74 33.73
CA ASP A 104 -10.85 21.21 35.06
C ASP A 104 -9.96 22.39 35.49
N GLY A 105 -10.55 23.57 35.68
CA GLY A 105 -9.86 24.71 36.27
C GLY A 105 -9.88 26.04 35.51
N THR A 106 -10.36 26.09 34.28
CA THR A 106 -10.49 27.32 33.50
C THR A 106 -11.78 27.33 32.69
N ASP A 107 -12.63 28.32 32.91
CA ASP A 107 -13.79 28.83 32.14
C ASP A 107 -14.64 27.83 31.31
N GLY A 108 -14.49 26.51 31.45
CA GLY A 108 -15.29 25.51 30.74
C GLY A 108 -14.84 25.29 29.28
N THR A 109 -13.59 25.57 28.97
CA THR A 109 -13.03 25.28 27.64
C THR A 109 -13.04 23.78 27.40
N VAL A 110 -13.76 23.36 26.38
CA VAL A 110 -13.79 21.97 25.88
C VAL A 110 -12.77 21.87 24.73
N GLU A 111 -11.69 21.17 24.94
CA GLU A 111 -10.83 20.78 23.82
C GLU A 111 -11.47 19.59 23.11
N ASN A 112 -11.84 19.81 21.86
CA ASN A 112 -12.31 18.75 21.00
C ASN A 112 -11.09 18.01 20.47
N GLN A 113 -10.78 16.86 21.03
CA GLN A 113 -9.75 15.98 20.53
C GLN A 113 -10.34 15.10 19.43
N GLY A 114 -9.59 14.82 18.39
CA GLY A 114 -9.96 13.88 17.33
C GLY A 114 -10.23 12.47 17.89
N PRO A 115 -10.47 11.49 17.02
CA PRO A 115 -10.62 10.11 17.44
C PRO A 115 -9.34 9.62 18.15
N PRO A 116 -9.45 8.61 19.04
CA PRO A 116 -8.30 8.08 19.77
C PRO A 116 -7.15 7.65 18.86
N VAL A 117 -7.46 7.06 17.73
CA VAL A 117 -6.49 6.62 16.72
C VAL A 117 -6.76 7.33 15.40
N SER A 118 -5.75 8.01 14.89
CA SER A 118 -5.84 8.70 13.60
C SER A 118 -5.51 7.77 12.46
N LEU A 119 -6.28 7.82 11.37
CA LEU A 119 -5.95 7.16 10.11
C LEU A 119 -5.12 8.06 9.16
N TYR A 120 -4.55 9.14 9.67
CA TYR A 120 -3.76 10.12 8.90
C TYR A 120 -2.30 10.13 9.34
N GLU A 121 -1.37 9.90 8.41
CA GLU A 121 0.08 9.87 8.66
C GLU A 121 0.59 11.12 9.36
N SER A 122 0.13 12.29 8.93
CA SER A 122 0.57 13.58 9.48
C SER A 122 0.37 13.72 10.99
N THR A 123 -0.56 12.97 11.57
CA THR A 123 -0.79 12.95 13.02
C THR A 123 0.40 12.33 13.78
N TYR A 124 1.13 11.44 13.15
CA TYR A 124 2.28 10.73 13.72
C TYR A 124 3.62 11.44 13.49
N ARG A 125 3.58 12.64 12.86
CA ARG A 125 4.76 13.45 12.60
C ARG A 125 4.78 14.70 13.47
N SER A 126 5.80 14.84 14.32
CA SER A 126 5.94 15.98 15.22
C SER A 126 6.60 17.20 14.57
N GLU A 127 7.45 17.01 13.56
CA GLU A 127 8.33 18.06 13.01
C GLU A 127 7.95 18.53 11.60
N VAL A 128 6.99 17.85 10.95
CA VAL A 128 6.56 18.13 9.57
C VAL A 128 5.13 18.64 9.57
N SER A 129 4.85 19.70 8.82
CA SER A 129 3.48 20.22 8.73
C SER A 129 2.58 19.27 7.95
N TRP A 130 1.29 19.22 8.30
CA TRP A 130 0.26 18.50 7.55
C TRP A 130 0.28 18.83 6.05
N ASN A 131 0.48 20.10 5.69
CA ASN A 131 0.53 20.53 4.30
C ASN A 131 1.73 19.92 3.54
N ASP A 132 2.88 19.79 4.19
CA ASP A 132 4.09 19.27 3.55
C ASP A 132 3.95 17.76 3.28
N VAL A 133 3.40 17.01 4.24
CA VAL A 133 3.09 15.58 4.06
C VAL A 133 2.13 15.37 2.89
N ASN A 134 1.00 16.09 2.90
CA ASN A 134 0.00 15.97 1.85
C ASN A 134 0.52 16.38 0.47
N LEU A 135 1.38 17.41 0.39
CA LEU A 135 1.97 17.85 -0.87
C LEU A 135 2.97 16.82 -1.41
N ASP A 136 3.75 16.18 -0.55
CA ASP A 136 4.71 15.16 -0.93
C ASP A 136 3.98 13.92 -1.49
N LEU A 137 2.97 13.43 -0.78
CA LEU A 137 2.11 12.34 -1.23
C LEU A 137 1.36 12.67 -2.54
N ALA A 138 0.80 13.89 -2.65
CA ALA A 138 0.14 14.31 -3.89
C ALA A 138 1.07 14.25 -5.10
N ARG A 139 2.33 14.68 -4.93
CA ARG A 139 3.35 14.60 -5.98
C ARG A 139 3.73 13.16 -6.33
N ALA A 140 3.85 12.30 -5.32
CA ALA A 140 4.10 10.88 -5.55
C ALA A 140 2.96 10.25 -6.37
N TYR A 141 1.71 10.48 -5.97
CA TYR A 141 0.54 9.96 -6.69
C TYR A 141 0.47 10.48 -8.12
N GLU A 142 0.64 11.80 -8.33
CA GLU A 142 0.63 12.42 -9.66
C GLU A 142 1.76 11.87 -10.56
N HIS A 143 2.98 11.67 -9.99
CA HIS A 143 4.11 11.12 -10.73
C HIS A 143 3.82 9.75 -11.32
N PHE A 144 3.07 8.91 -10.62
CA PHE A 144 2.64 7.60 -11.08
C PHE A 144 1.27 7.58 -11.78
N GLY A 145 0.72 8.74 -12.11
CA GLY A 145 -0.55 8.88 -12.82
C GLY A 145 -1.79 8.48 -12.00
N CYS A 146 -1.67 8.45 -10.67
CA CYS A 146 -2.80 8.16 -9.79
C CYS A 146 -3.64 9.42 -9.58
N GLU A 147 -4.94 9.34 -9.89
CA GLU A 147 -5.90 10.40 -9.63
C GLU A 147 -6.75 10.07 -8.40
N ILE A 148 -6.74 10.96 -7.40
CA ILE A 148 -7.63 10.82 -6.24
C ILE A 148 -8.95 11.49 -6.55
N GLY A 149 -10.03 10.72 -6.51
CA GLY A 149 -11.39 11.17 -6.75
C GLY A 149 -12.12 11.62 -5.47
N GLY A 150 -13.19 12.42 -5.63
CA GLY A 150 -14.15 12.69 -4.57
C GLY A 150 -13.71 13.66 -3.48
N GLU A 151 -14.22 13.44 -2.26
CA GLU A 151 -13.95 14.28 -1.10
C GLU A 151 -12.56 14.08 -0.51
N GLU A 152 -11.91 12.97 -0.81
CA GLU A 152 -10.57 12.56 -0.36
C GLU A 152 -9.44 13.42 -0.96
N ARG A 153 -9.73 14.28 -1.93
CA ARG A 153 -8.76 15.19 -2.58
C ARG A 153 -7.97 16.10 -1.63
N ARG A 154 -8.37 16.23 -0.37
CA ARG A 154 -7.73 17.12 0.60
C ARG A 154 -6.83 16.38 1.58
N HIS A 155 -6.93 15.06 1.65
CA HIS A 155 -6.26 14.24 2.65
C HIS A 155 -5.55 13.07 1.97
N HIS A 156 -4.41 13.39 1.36
CA HIS A 156 -3.59 12.40 0.65
C HIS A 156 -2.91 11.41 1.61
N ASP A 157 -2.76 11.82 2.87
CA ASP A 157 -2.11 11.11 3.96
C ASP A 157 -3.04 10.16 4.76
N HIS A 158 -4.15 9.76 4.15
CA HIS A 158 -5.04 8.78 4.75
C HIS A 158 -4.53 7.36 4.53
N ALA A 159 -4.51 6.55 5.58
CA ALA A 159 -3.99 5.16 5.60
C ALA A 159 -4.46 4.31 4.41
N ARG A 160 -5.75 4.41 4.06
CA ARG A 160 -6.29 3.70 2.91
C ARG A 160 -5.60 4.09 1.61
N LEU A 161 -5.40 5.39 1.36
CA LEU A 161 -4.78 5.87 0.11
C LEU A 161 -3.32 5.47 0.02
N GLU A 162 -2.57 5.58 1.12
CA GLU A 162 -1.17 5.17 1.15
C GLU A 162 -1.00 3.68 0.93
N LEU A 163 -1.85 2.86 1.56
CA LEU A 163 -1.84 1.40 1.37
C LEU A 163 -2.27 0.99 -0.04
N GLU A 164 -3.31 1.63 -0.61
CA GLU A 164 -3.72 1.41 -1.99
C GLU A 164 -2.59 1.79 -2.98
N PHE A 165 -1.85 2.88 -2.68
CA PHE A 165 -0.71 3.30 -3.49
C PHE A 165 0.49 2.35 -3.36
N ALA A 166 0.82 1.89 -2.14
CA ALA A 166 1.82 0.85 -1.95
C ALA A 166 1.50 -0.42 -2.77
N GLY A 167 0.25 -0.85 -2.70
CA GLY A 167 -0.25 -1.97 -3.51
C GLY A 167 -0.16 -1.71 -5.02
N TYR A 168 -0.39 -0.48 -5.44
CA TYR A 168 -0.26 -0.09 -6.85
C TYR A 168 1.20 -0.14 -7.33
N LEU A 169 2.14 0.42 -6.55
CA LEU A 169 3.57 0.37 -6.87
C LEU A 169 4.09 -1.09 -6.96
N CYS A 170 3.64 -1.95 -6.05
CA CYS A 170 3.96 -3.38 -6.12
C CYS A 170 3.44 -4.03 -7.42
N ARG A 171 2.21 -3.72 -7.84
CA ARG A 171 1.64 -4.25 -9.08
C ARG A 171 2.40 -3.77 -10.31
N LEU A 172 2.83 -2.51 -10.33
CA LEU A 172 3.67 -1.98 -11.40
C LEU A 172 5.02 -2.71 -11.46
N ALA A 173 5.69 -2.87 -10.32
CA ALA A 173 6.97 -3.56 -10.24
C ALA A 173 6.83 -5.02 -10.67
N ALA A 174 5.79 -5.72 -10.20
CA ALA A 174 5.54 -7.12 -10.53
C ALA A 174 5.25 -7.36 -12.03
N ALA A 175 4.58 -6.42 -12.67
CA ALA A 175 4.28 -6.50 -14.11
C ALA A 175 5.49 -6.23 -15.00
N GLY A 176 6.57 -5.64 -14.46
CA GLY A 176 7.71 -5.20 -15.25
C GLY A 176 7.31 -4.20 -16.34
N ASP A 177 6.17 -3.52 -16.18
CA ASP A 177 5.53 -2.73 -17.22
C ASP A 177 6.19 -1.35 -17.35
N ALA A 178 7.00 -1.24 -18.37
CA ALA A 178 7.67 -0.02 -18.80
C ALA A 178 6.71 1.05 -19.39
N THR A 179 5.39 0.83 -19.35
CA THR A 179 4.45 1.67 -20.11
C THR A 179 3.61 2.62 -19.25
N VAL A 180 3.84 2.71 -17.95
CA VAL A 180 3.04 3.59 -17.10
C VAL A 180 3.61 5.00 -17.05
N GLY A 181 2.87 5.90 -17.68
CA GLY A 181 3.05 7.36 -17.55
C GLY A 181 4.07 7.96 -18.50
N GLY A 182 3.55 8.52 -19.57
CA GLY A 182 4.06 9.55 -20.46
C GLY A 182 5.56 9.78 -20.57
N ASP A 183 6.11 9.50 -21.73
CA ASP A 183 7.37 10.04 -22.31
C ASP A 183 8.67 10.00 -21.48
N SER A 184 8.68 9.33 -20.34
CA SER A 184 9.88 9.15 -19.50
C SER A 184 10.25 7.67 -19.42
N THR A 185 11.17 7.25 -20.28
CA THR A 185 11.77 5.91 -20.32
C THR A 185 12.50 5.53 -19.04
N ASP A 186 12.85 6.47 -18.18
CA ASP A 186 13.62 6.25 -16.95
C ASP A 186 12.81 5.79 -15.73
N ALA A 187 11.51 6.11 -15.66
CA ALA A 187 10.68 5.75 -14.50
C ALA A 187 10.23 4.28 -14.49
N ALA A 188 10.37 3.60 -15.60
CA ALA A 188 9.79 2.30 -15.87
C ALA A 188 10.77 1.12 -15.78
N GLU A 189 12.04 1.38 -15.52
CA GLU A 189 13.00 0.32 -15.23
C GLU A 189 12.65 -0.35 -13.90
N PRO A 190 12.66 -1.70 -13.78
CA PRO A 190 12.31 -2.40 -12.53
C PRO A 190 13.08 -1.91 -11.31
N ALA A 191 14.38 -1.62 -11.45
CA ALA A 191 15.20 -1.06 -10.39
C ALA A 191 14.75 0.34 -9.94
N ASN A 192 14.14 1.15 -10.81
CA ASN A 192 13.60 2.46 -10.46
C ASN A 192 12.27 2.32 -9.73
N LEU A 193 11.45 1.33 -10.07
CA LEU A 193 10.22 1.02 -9.35
C LEU A 193 10.51 0.50 -7.93
N ASP A 194 11.50 -0.35 -7.75
CA ASP A 194 11.91 -0.81 -6.42
C ASP A 194 12.50 0.32 -5.58
N ARG A 195 13.26 1.25 -6.18
CA ARG A 195 13.71 2.47 -5.48
C ARG A 195 12.54 3.38 -5.08
N ALA A 196 11.55 3.54 -5.96
CA ALA A 196 10.36 4.33 -5.64
C ALA A 196 9.53 3.68 -4.53
N ARG A 197 9.40 2.34 -4.53
CA ARG A 197 8.76 1.59 -3.44
C ARG A 197 9.51 1.80 -2.14
N LEU A 198 10.84 1.63 -2.15
CA LEU A 198 11.66 1.82 -0.96
C LEU A 198 11.54 3.25 -0.42
N ASP A 199 11.67 4.27 -1.27
CA ASP A 199 11.56 5.67 -0.87
C ASP A 199 10.18 5.98 -0.26
N PHE A 200 9.11 5.50 -0.90
CA PHE A 200 7.74 5.68 -0.39
C PHE A 200 7.53 4.94 0.94
N HIS A 201 7.97 3.70 1.03
CA HIS A 201 7.79 2.89 2.25
C HIS A 201 8.59 3.48 3.43
N ASP A 202 9.83 3.87 3.22
CA ASP A 202 10.69 4.45 4.26
C ASP A 202 10.19 5.83 4.71
N ARG A 203 9.77 6.68 3.78
CA ARG A 203 9.38 8.06 4.09
C ARG A 203 7.96 8.23 4.61
N HIS A 204 7.03 7.40 4.19
CA HIS A 204 5.60 7.55 4.49
C HIS A 204 5.03 6.33 5.19
N LEU A 205 5.03 5.19 4.53
CA LEU A 205 4.30 4.02 5.00
C LEU A 205 4.81 3.47 6.34
N SER A 206 6.13 3.54 6.60
CA SER A 206 6.72 3.15 7.89
C SER A 206 6.24 4.03 9.04
N VAL A 207 6.14 5.34 8.80
CA VAL A 207 5.65 6.29 9.81
C VAL A 207 4.18 6.04 10.13
N LEU A 208 3.37 5.84 9.09
CA LEU A 208 1.95 5.51 9.26
C LEU A 208 1.76 4.18 10.00
N ALA A 209 2.47 3.11 9.59
CA ALA A 209 2.32 1.77 10.16
C ALA A 209 2.74 1.73 11.63
N SER A 210 3.92 2.27 11.97
CA SER A 210 4.40 2.32 13.35
C SER A 210 3.55 3.24 14.23
N GLY A 211 3.06 4.36 13.68
CA GLY A 211 2.16 5.27 14.36
C GLY A 211 0.81 4.62 14.69
N LEU A 212 0.20 3.94 13.71
CA LEU A 212 -1.04 3.18 13.90
C LEU A 212 -0.86 2.05 14.93
N TRP A 213 0.23 1.30 14.83
CA TRP A 213 0.53 0.24 15.80
C TRP A 213 0.67 0.81 17.21
N SER A 214 1.48 1.85 17.39
CA SER A 214 1.69 2.48 18.70
C SER A 214 0.40 3.00 19.31
N ALA A 215 -0.42 3.72 18.52
CA ALA A 215 -1.69 4.27 19.00
C ALA A 215 -2.70 3.18 19.36
N LEU A 216 -2.79 2.10 18.57
CA LEU A 216 -3.71 0.99 18.87
C LEU A 216 -3.23 0.10 20.03
N ASP A 217 -1.91 0.03 20.29
CA ASP A 217 -1.37 -0.70 21.44
C ASP A 217 -1.69 -0.01 22.78
N GLU A 218 -1.82 1.31 22.78
CA GLU A 218 -2.21 2.11 23.94
C GLU A 218 -3.71 2.08 24.25
N GLU A 219 -4.55 1.77 23.23
CA GLU A 219 -6.01 1.81 23.38
C GLU A 219 -6.59 0.46 23.81
N PRO A 220 -7.54 0.46 24.75
CA PRO A 220 -8.19 -0.79 25.18
C PRO A 220 -9.21 -1.27 24.13
N GLY A 221 -9.35 -2.57 24.03
CA GLY A 221 -10.45 -3.17 23.26
C GLY A 221 -10.35 -3.00 21.74
N THR A 222 -9.15 -2.87 21.20
CA THR A 222 -8.91 -2.67 19.76
C THR A 222 -9.24 -3.90 18.90
N SER A 223 -9.33 -5.10 19.50
CA SER A 223 -9.76 -6.32 18.80
C SER A 223 -8.91 -6.60 17.53
N VAL A 224 -9.56 -6.85 16.42
CA VAL A 224 -8.91 -7.13 15.13
C VAL A 224 -8.03 -5.98 14.61
N TYR A 225 -8.37 -4.73 14.92
CA TYR A 225 -7.61 -3.56 14.43
C TYR A 225 -6.21 -3.47 15.06
N GLY A 226 -6.07 -3.82 16.34
CA GLY A 226 -4.76 -3.90 17.00
C GLY A 226 -3.87 -5.01 16.41
N ARG A 227 -4.46 -6.19 16.11
CA ARG A 227 -3.72 -7.28 15.43
C ARG A 227 -3.33 -6.91 14.01
N LEU A 228 -4.23 -6.25 13.28
CA LEU A 228 -3.99 -5.79 11.91
C LEU A 228 -2.88 -4.73 11.84
N SER A 229 -2.87 -3.75 12.76
CA SER A 229 -1.84 -2.71 12.77
C SER A 229 -0.46 -3.26 13.14
N ARG A 230 -0.39 -4.16 14.11
CA ARG A 230 0.86 -4.85 14.46
C ARG A 230 1.43 -5.65 13.29
N PHE A 231 0.54 -6.36 12.58
CA PHE A 231 0.94 -7.08 11.37
C PHE A 231 1.43 -6.12 10.29
N LEU A 232 0.72 -5.01 10.05
CA LEU A 232 1.11 -4.01 9.05
C LEU A 232 2.49 -3.44 9.33
N ASP A 233 2.79 -3.07 10.58
CA ASP A 233 4.09 -2.55 10.99
C ASP A 233 5.21 -3.56 10.70
N ALA A 234 5.05 -4.81 11.10
CA ALA A 234 6.01 -5.88 10.82
C ALA A 234 6.18 -6.15 9.32
N PHE A 235 5.08 -6.13 8.56
CA PHE A 235 5.10 -6.39 7.12
C PHE A 235 5.81 -5.27 6.35
N VAL A 236 5.55 -4.01 6.69
CA VAL A 236 6.23 -2.85 6.08
C VAL A 236 7.72 -2.88 6.38
N ALA A 237 8.11 -3.15 7.62
CA ALA A 237 9.51 -3.25 8.00
C ALA A 237 10.25 -4.35 7.22
N ALA A 238 9.65 -5.53 7.08
CA ALA A 238 10.23 -6.64 6.32
C ALA A 238 10.32 -6.33 4.80
N ASP A 239 9.32 -5.64 4.23
CA ASP A 239 9.35 -5.24 2.81
C ASP A 239 10.45 -4.19 2.53
N ILE A 240 10.67 -3.24 3.45
CA ILE A 240 11.76 -2.26 3.39
C ILE A 240 13.12 -2.98 3.43
N ASP A 241 13.32 -3.89 4.38
CA ASP A 241 14.57 -4.62 4.53
C ASP A 241 14.90 -5.45 3.29
N ASP A 242 13.92 -6.16 2.73
CA ASP A 242 14.10 -6.95 1.51
C ASP A 242 14.39 -6.08 0.29
N LEU A 243 13.69 -4.95 0.12
CA LEU A 243 13.96 -3.99 -0.94
C LEU A 243 15.37 -3.40 -0.86
N ALA A 244 15.84 -3.04 0.34
CA ALA A 244 17.18 -2.52 0.55
C ALA A 244 18.24 -3.56 0.15
N VAL A 245 18.07 -4.81 0.56
CA VAL A 245 18.98 -5.92 0.19
C VAL A 245 19.00 -6.14 -1.32
N ARG A 246 17.85 -6.13 -1.98
CA ARG A 246 17.77 -6.33 -3.44
C ARG A 246 18.45 -5.21 -4.22
N LEU A 247 18.27 -3.96 -3.79
CA LEU A 247 18.88 -2.80 -4.45
C LEU A 247 20.39 -2.74 -4.24
N ASP A 248 20.90 -3.10 -3.07
CA ASP A 248 22.35 -3.17 -2.79
C ASP A 248 23.01 -4.28 -3.62
N ALA A 249 22.37 -5.44 -3.76
CA ALA A 249 22.85 -6.53 -4.58
C ALA A 249 22.92 -6.15 -6.08
N GLY A 250 21.92 -5.40 -6.58
CA GLY A 250 21.89 -4.87 -7.95
C GLY A 250 23.06 -3.92 -8.24
N VAL A 251 23.35 -3.00 -7.34
CA VAL A 251 24.47 -2.05 -7.47
C VAL A 251 25.83 -2.76 -7.40
N GLY A 252 25.96 -3.85 -6.62
CA GLY A 252 27.16 -4.66 -6.52
C GLY A 252 27.49 -5.39 -7.84
N GLY A 253 26.48 -5.96 -8.48
CA GLY A 253 26.61 -6.68 -9.75
C GLY A 253 27.03 -5.78 -10.92
N GLU A 254 26.52 -4.56 -10.99
CA GLU A 254 26.91 -3.57 -12.02
C GLU A 254 28.38 -3.13 -11.90
N ARG A 255 28.90 -3.03 -10.68
CA ARG A 255 30.31 -2.65 -10.43
C ARG A 255 31.28 -3.78 -10.82
N GLU A 256 30.95 -5.03 -10.63
CA GLU A 256 31.78 -6.16 -11.03
C GLU A 256 31.87 -6.31 -12.56
N HIS A 257 30.79 -6.04 -13.31
CA HIS A 257 30.81 -6.05 -14.77
C HIS A 257 31.59 -4.87 -15.36
N ALA A 258 31.56 -3.71 -14.75
CA ALA A 258 32.29 -2.50 -15.22
C ALA A 258 33.81 -2.61 -15.04
N THR A 259 34.30 -3.45 -14.13
CA THR A 259 35.74 -3.64 -13.88
C THR A 259 36.39 -4.72 -14.72
N SER A 260 35.63 -5.53 -15.46
CA SER A 260 36.13 -6.65 -16.26
C SER A 260 36.59 -6.26 -17.68
N ASP A 261 36.32 -5.04 -18.13
CA ASP A 261 36.70 -4.54 -19.46
C ASP A 261 37.97 -3.63 -19.38
N GLY A 262 39.02 -4.18 -18.82
CA GLY A 262 40.37 -3.56 -18.81
C GLY A 262 41.08 -3.75 -20.17
N PRO A 263 41.81 -2.73 -20.65
CA PRO A 263 42.38 -2.74 -22.00
C PRO A 263 43.46 -3.81 -22.16
N ASN A 264 43.25 -4.69 -23.08
CA ASN A 264 44.23 -5.64 -23.59
C ASN A 264 45.38 -4.84 -24.24
N GLY A 265 46.51 -4.72 -23.51
CA GLY A 265 47.71 -4.03 -23.94
C GLY A 265 48.31 -4.71 -25.17
N GLY A 266 48.16 -4.08 -26.32
CA GLY A 266 48.91 -4.43 -27.54
C GLY A 266 50.38 -4.15 -27.39
N GLU A 267 51.21 -5.18 -27.28
CA GLU A 267 52.62 -5.14 -27.60
C GLU A 267 52.79 -4.85 -29.09
N ARG A 268 53.64 -3.90 -29.39
CA ARG A 268 54.24 -3.77 -30.72
C ARG A 268 55.73 -3.96 -30.62
N PRO A 269 56.36 -4.53 -31.68
CA PRO A 269 57.75 -4.90 -31.74
C PRO A 269 58.69 -3.71 -31.87
#